data_1051127aa6e72fb88ed7e9bebb84f4b6
#
_entry.id   1051127aa6e72fb88ed7e9bebb84f4b6
#
_cell.length_a   1.000
_cell.length_b   1.000
_cell.length_c   1.000
_cell.angle_alpha   90.00
_cell.angle_beta   90.00
_cell.angle_gamma   90.00
#
_symmetry.space_group_name_H-M   'P 1'
#
loop_
_entity.id
_entity.type
_entity.pdbx_description
1 polymer ?
#
loop_
_entity_poly.entity_id
_entity_poly.type
_entity_poly.pdbx_seq_one_letter_code
_entity_poly.pdbx_strand_id
1 'polypeptide(L)'
;MRQSTWEKFRQESGIEKKVEEAFPGKEKKEIRERTLEMAATIAKAARKDELDDPQTVESFVQLSLLLGPHVTLDRKLKEAAASEDRPMAVVSAVLRTARIAELASFGRIVDDRVRVIETLEKLKDDTATDEAEFQKLLTEAPWLINPMWSPITSNQSFETLRREFMKFYKKHAGEDLVLHDFSDASKRADFVLSSQDDTVQIIEIKRPHHRLTNEEMERIVRYYDLMKEFLEEEGNAEFKTKFPKYHITLVCDGIALKGGIKAGFDGYKATGALTHINWKSFLLRTRQAHQEFLNEAARQKKLAEPQA
;
A
#
# COMPACT_ATOMS: atom_id res chain seq x y z
N MET A 1 -29.47 39.98 -12.69
CA MET A 1 -28.40 39.74 -11.68
C MET A 1 -27.24 39.06 -12.39
N ARG A 2 -26.02 39.57 -12.28
CA ARG A 2 -24.84 38.88 -12.84
C ARG A 2 -24.49 37.70 -11.93
N GLN A 3 -24.57 36.48 -12.45
CA GLN A 3 -24.16 35.26 -11.74
C GLN A 3 -22.71 35.38 -11.30
N SER A 4 -22.41 35.00 -10.06
CA SER A 4 -21.03 35.01 -9.55
C SER A 4 -20.19 33.96 -10.27
N THR A 5 -18.87 34.15 -10.34
CA THR A 5 -17.96 33.17 -10.94
C THR A 5 -18.05 31.81 -10.22
N TRP A 6 -18.29 31.83 -8.93
CA TRP A 6 -18.51 30.62 -8.13
C TRP A 6 -19.80 29.88 -8.53
N GLU A 7 -20.92 30.60 -8.66
CA GLU A 7 -22.18 29.95 -9.06
C GLU A 7 -22.12 29.33 -10.46
N LYS A 8 -21.46 30.04 -11.39
CA LYS A 8 -21.19 29.50 -12.73
C LYS A 8 -20.34 28.24 -12.66
N PHE A 9 -19.17 28.29 -11.99
CA PHE A 9 -18.29 27.14 -11.84
C PHE A 9 -18.99 25.96 -11.15
N ARG A 10 -19.73 26.18 -10.08
CA ARG A 10 -20.49 25.17 -9.34
C ARG A 10 -21.48 24.41 -10.24
N GLN A 11 -22.22 25.14 -11.09
CA GLN A 11 -23.20 24.56 -12.00
C GLN A 11 -22.57 23.78 -13.14
N GLU A 12 -21.55 24.33 -13.76
CA GLU A 12 -20.90 23.71 -14.93
C GLU A 12 -19.99 22.52 -14.56
N SER A 13 -19.31 22.58 -13.43
CA SER A 13 -18.37 21.54 -13.01
C SER A 13 -19.01 20.35 -12.28
N GLY A 14 -20.18 20.53 -11.67
CA GLY A 14 -20.77 19.55 -10.76
C GLY A 14 -19.89 19.21 -9.56
N ILE A 15 -19.06 20.19 -9.09
CA ILE A 15 -18.00 20.00 -8.07
C ILE A 15 -18.51 19.35 -6.78
N GLU A 16 -19.74 19.65 -6.34
CA GLU A 16 -20.29 19.09 -5.11
C GLU A 16 -20.39 17.56 -5.17
N LYS A 17 -20.93 17.04 -6.29
CA LYS A 17 -21.04 15.59 -6.49
C LYS A 17 -19.66 14.93 -6.60
N LYS A 18 -18.74 15.54 -7.33
CA LYS A 18 -17.36 15.03 -7.47
C LYS A 18 -16.61 15.02 -6.14
N VAL A 19 -16.82 16.01 -5.28
CA VAL A 19 -16.24 16.05 -3.94
C VAL A 19 -16.84 14.96 -3.03
N GLU A 20 -18.14 14.70 -3.12
CA GLU A 20 -18.78 13.63 -2.36
C GLU A 20 -18.32 12.25 -2.80
N GLU A 21 -18.16 12.04 -4.11
CA GLU A 21 -17.62 10.81 -4.69
C GLU A 21 -16.14 10.58 -4.33
N ALA A 22 -15.33 11.65 -4.31
CA ALA A 22 -13.90 11.57 -3.97
C ALA A 22 -13.65 11.35 -2.47
N PHE A 23 -14.52 11.85 -1.60
CA PHE A 23 -14.40 11.77 -0.15
C PHE A 23 -15.67 11.21 0.51
N PRO A 24 -15.99 9.91 0.28
CA PRO A 24 -17.19 9.29 0.83
C PRO A 24 -17.08 9.10 2.36
N GLY A 25 -18.25 9.01 3.04
CA GLY A 25 -18.33 8.74 4.47
C GLY A 25 -18.49 10.00 5.33
N LYS A 26 -19.13 9.81 6.50
CA LYS A 26 -19.45 10.92 7.42
C LYS A 26 -18.21 11.53 8.06
N GLU A 27 -17.18 10.73 8.29
CA GLU A 27 -15.89 11.11 8.88
C GLU A 27 -15.08 12.07 7.99
N LYS A 28 -15.38 12.11 6.69
CA LYS A 28 -14.70 13.01 5.74
C LYS A 28 -15.45 14.33 5.48
N LYS A 29 -16.46 14.65 6.28
CA LYS A 29 -17.26 15.86 6.13
C LYS A 29 -16.39 17.13 6.10
N GLU A 30 -15.46 17.26 7.02
CA GLU A 30 -14.56 18.40 7.12
C GLU A 30 -13.62 18.55 5.90
N ILE A 31 -13.19 17.42 5.34
CA ILE A 31 -12.40 17.42 4.10
C ILE A 31 -13.23 17.94 2.93
N ARG A 32 -14.50 17.49 2.81
CA ARG A 32 -15.41 17.95 1.75
C ARG A 32 -15.67 19.44 1.85
N GLU A 33 -15.97 19.95 3.04
CA GLU A 33 -16.21 21.39 3.27
C GLU A 33 -14.99 22.22 2.84
N ARG A 34 -13.81 21.84 3.26
CA ARG A 34 -12.55 22.51 2.85
C ARG A 34 -12.29 22.43 1.35
N THR A 35 -12.57 21.29 0.72
CA THR A 35 -12.40 21.12 -0.73
C THR A 35 -13.34 22.05 -1.50
N LEU A 36 -14.58 22.20 -1.06
CA LEU A 36 -15.55 23.15 -1.65
C LEU A 36 -15.14 24.61 -1.42
N GLU A 37 -14.61 24.97 -0.27
CA GLU A 37 -14.05 26.31 -0.01
C GLU A 37 -12.84 26.59 -0.92
N MET A 38 -11.97 25.62 -1.13
CA MET A 38 -10.85 25.70 -2.05
C MET A 38 -11.32 25.93 -3.48
N ALA A 39 -12.31 25.15 -3.95
CA ALA A 39 -12.92 25.30 -5.25
C ALA A 39 -13.54 26.69 -5.45
N ALA A 40 -14.22 27.20 -4.43
CA ALA A 40 -14.80 28.56 -4.46
C ALA A 40 -13.70 29.63 -4.55
N THR A 41 -12.57 29.44 -3.87
CA THR A 41 -11.43 30.37 -3.93
C THR A 41 -10.79 30.38 -5.31
N ILE A 42 -10.59 29.21 -5.91
CA ILE A 42 -10.06 29.07 -7.29
C ILE A 42 -11.02 29.74 -8.30
N ALA A 43 -12.32 29.44 -8.21
CA ALA A 43 -13.32 29.98 -9.12
C ALA A 43 -13.47 31.52 -9.01
N LYS A 44 -13.29 32.09 -7.82
CA LYS A 44 -13.30 33.55 -7.62
C LYS A 44 -12.09 34.24 -8.21
N ALA A 45 -10.93 33.57 -8.21
CA ALA A 45 -9.70 34.05 -8.83
C ALA A 45 -9.66 33.90 -10.34
N ALA A 46 -10.49 33.03 -10.90
CA ALA A 46 -10.61 32.81 -12.34
C ALA A 46 -11.33 33.96 -13.03
N ARG A 47 -10.93 34.22 -14.28
CA ARG A 47 -11.68 35.14 -15.16
C ARG A 47 -12.92 34.44 -15.70
N LYS A 48 -13.96 35.20 -16.05
CA LYS A 48 -15.23 34.63 -16.53
C LYS A 48 -15.08 33.84 -17.83
N ASP A 49 -14.21 34.30 -18.73
CA ASP A 49 -13.90 33.66 -20.00
C ASP A 49 -13.15 32.32 -19.82
N GLU A 50 -12.38 32.16 -18.75
CA GLU A 50 -11.72 30.91 -18.41
C GLU A 50 -12.71 29.81 -17.97
N LEU A 51 -13.85 30.18 -17.42
CA LEU A 51 -14.93 29.27 -17.04
C LEU A 51 -15.83 28.85 -18.24
N ASP A 52 -15.63 29.42 -19.41
CA ASP A 52 -16.32 29.02 -20.66
C ASP A 52 -15.61 27.83 -21.33
N ASP A 53 -14.37 27.54 -20.95
CA ASP A 53 -13.59 26.41 -21.45
C ASP A 53 -13.74 25.15 -20.54
N PRO A 54 -14.37 24.07 -21.05
CA PRO A 54 -14.57 22.84 -20.26
C PRO A 54 -13.27 22.21 -19.73
N GLN A 55 -12.13 22.34 -20.45
CA GLN A 55 -10.86 21.79 -20.00
C GLN A 55 -10.29 22.58 -18.83
N THR A 56 -10.45 23.89 -18.84
CA THR A 56 -10.07 24.76 -17.73
C THR A 56 -10.94 24.49 -16.50
N VAL A 57 -12.25 24.33 -16.68
CA VAL A 57 -13.18 23.95 -15.60
C VAL A 57 -12.78 22.61 -14.98
N GLU A 58 -12.51 21.59 -15.80
CA GLU A 58 -12.07 20.28 -15.29
C GLU A 58 -10.72 20.38 -14.54
N SER A 59 -9.77 21.16 -15.06
CA SER A 59 -8.48 21.40 -14.40
C SER A 59 -8.66 22.05 -13.03
N PHE A 60 -9.60 22.99 -12.87
CA PHE A 60 -9.92 23.60 -11.58
C PHE A 60 -10.58 22.62 -10.61
N VAL A 61 -11.42 21.71 -11.11
CA VAL A 61 -11.98 20.60 -10.31
C VAL A 61 -10.86 19.70 -9.77
N GLN A 62 -10.00 19.22 -10.66
CA GLN A 62 -8.89 18.34 -10.27
C GLN A 62 -7.97 19.01 -9.26
N LEU A 63 -7.66 20.29 -9.47
CA LEU A 63 -6.85 21.08 -8.55
C LEU A 63 -7.54 21.21 -7.18
N SER A 64 -8.85 21.44 -7.15
CA SER A 64 -9.63 21.54 -5.91
C SER A 64 -9.64 20.24 -5.12
N LEU A 65 -9.83 19.11 -5.81
CA LEU A 65 -9.81 17.77 -5.21
C LEU A 65 -8.43 17.40 -4.66
N LEU A 66 -7.37 17.80 -5.36
CA LEU A 66 -5.99 17.56 -4.94
C LEU A 66 -5.61 18.39 -3.72
N LEU A 67 -5.97 19.68 -3.71
CA LEU A 67 -5.50 20.65 -2.71
C LEU A 67 -6.41 20.76 -1.49
N GLY A 68 -7.70 20.49 -1.65
CA GLY A 68 -8.72 20.65 -0.58
C GLY A 68 -8.41 19.91 0.71
N PRO A 69 -7.86 18.67 0.69
CA PRO A 69 -7.47 17.97 1.92
C PRO A 69 -6.37 18.66 2.74
N HIS A 70 -5.64 19.63 2.17
CA HIS A 70 -4.44 20.21 2.77
C HIS A 70 -4.69 21.58 3.44
N VAL A 71 -4.80 21.61 4.77
CA VAL A 71 -5.16 22.81 5.58
C VAL A 71 -4.24 24.01 5.36
N THR A 72 -2.92 23.78 5.25
CA THR A 72 -1.91 24.85 5.11
C THR A 72 -2.01 25.57 3.75
N LEU A 73 -2.60 24.91 2.79
CA LEU A 73 -2.79 25.39 1.43
C LEU A 73 -3.95 26.36 1.30
N ASP A 74 -5.05 26.07 1.97
CA ASP A 74 -6.26 26.94 1.99
C ASP A 74 -5.90 28.36 2.44
N ARG A 75 -5.12 28.48 3.53
CA ARG A 75 -4.70 29.78 4.04
C ARG A 75 -3.85 30.57 3.05
N LYS A 76 -2.85 29.92 2.42
CA LYS A 76 -1.96 30.60 1.46
C LYS A 76 -2.64 30.99 0.16
N LEU A 77 -3.61 30.19 -0.30
CA LEU A 77 -4.43 30.56 -1.46
C LEU A 77 -5.41 31.71 -1.15
N LYS A 78 -6.00 31.73 0.05
CA LYS A 78 -6.82 32.86 0.49
C LYS A 78 -6.00 34.14 0.57
N GLU A 79 -4.77 34.09 1.09
CA GLU A 79 -3.83 35.23 1.11
C GLU A 79 -3.45 35.69 -0.31
N ALA A 80 -3.21 34.76 -1.23
CA ALA A 80 -2.87 35.09 -2.62
C ALA A 80 -4.06 35.61 -3.43
N ALA A 81 -5.29 35.10 -3.18
CA ALA A 81 -6.51 35.53 -3.85
C ALA A 81 -7.00 36.91 -3.37
N ALA A 82 -6.58 37.36 -2.18
CA ALA A 82 -6.90 38.69 -1.66
C ALA A 82 -6.05 39.82 -2.28
N SER A 83 -5.03 39.49 -3.06
CA SER A 83 -4.20 40.50 -3.77
C SER A 83 -4.82 40.82 -5.14
N GLU A 84 -5.49 41.97 -5.25
CA GLU A 84 -6.37 42.37 -6.36
C GLU A 84 -5.70 42.51 -7.75
N ASP A 85 -4.37 42.50 -7.88
CA ASP A 85 -3.73 43.02 -9.08
C ASP A 85 -2.96 42.06 -9.99
N ARG A 86 -2.89 40.72 -9.71
CA ARG A 86 -2.03 39.87 -10.54
C ARG A 86 -2.53 38.42 -10.70
N PRO A 87 -3.24 38.08 -11.77
CA PRO A 87 -3.63 36.70 -12.10
C PRO A 87 -2.44 35.72 -12.10
N MET A 88 -1.28 36.15 -12.60
CA MET A 88 -0.04 35.33 -12.59
C MET A 88 0.51 35.10 -11.18
N ALA A 89 0.26 35.97 -10.22
CA ALA A 89 0.65 35.75 -8.84
C ALA A 89 -0.18 34.64 -8.20
N VAL A 90 -1.47 34.56 -8.52
CA VAL A 90 -2.37 33.49 -8.08
C VAL A 90 -1.96 32.15 -8.69
N VAL A 91 -1.68 32.07 -9.99
CA VAL A 91 -1.20 30.86 -10.66
C VAL A 91 0.15 30.42 -10.07
N SER A 92 1.08 31.35 -9.85
CA SER A 92 2.37 31.04 -9.23
C SER A 92 2.21 30.58 -7.77
N ALA A 93 1.28 31.15 -7.02
CA ALA A 93 0.96 30.72 -5.67
C ALA A 93 0.34 29.31 -5.67
N VAL A 94 -0.58 29.02 -6.60
CA VAL A 94 -1.17 27.70 -6.80
C VAL A 94 -0.12 26.66 -7.16
N LEU A 95 0.77 26.95 -8.10
CA LEU A 95 1.85 26.02 -8.51
C LEU A 95 2.86 25.76 -7.38
N ARG A 96 3.29 26.83 -6.66
CA ARG A 96 4.14 26.66 -5.46
C ARG A 96 3.45 25.84 -4.40
N THR A 97 2.18 25.99 -4.27
CA THR A 97 1.30 25.36 -3.31
C THR A 97 1.05 23.90 -3.67
N ALA A 98 0.84 23.56 -4.96
CA ALA A 98 0.80 22.19 -5.44
C ALA A 98 2.11 21.45 -5.12
N ARG A 99 3.26 22.09 -5.35
CA ARG A 99 4.57 21.53 -4.99
C ARG A 99 4.72 21.32 -3.47
N ILE A 100 4.22 22.24 -2.64
CA ILE A 100 4.20 22.06 -1.18
C ILE A 100 3.29 20.90 -0.77
N ALA A 101 2.13 20.73 -1.42
CA ALA A 101 1.22 19.61 -1.15
C ALA A 101 1.83 18.26 -1.54
N GLU A 102 2.49 18.21 -2.68
CA GLU A 102 3.24 17.04 -3.12
C GLU A 102 4.33 16.67 -2.11
N LEU A 103 5.13 17.64 -1.66
CA LEU A 103 6.13 17.46 -0.63
C LEU A 103 5.53 17.05 0.72
N ALA A 104 4.39 17.63 1.12
CA ALA A 104 3.71 17.25 2.35
C ALA A 104 3.09 15.85 2.27
N SER A 105 2.61 15.43 1.10
CA SER A 105 2.14 14.06 0.86
C SER A 105 3.28 13.06 0.89
N PHE A 106 4.41 13.41 0.28
CA PHE A 106 5.62 12.62 0.35
C PHE A 106 6.13 12.50 1.80
N GLY A 107 6.14 13.61 2.55
CA GLY A 107 6.50 13.61 3.98
C GLY A 107 5.65 12.67 4.82
N ARG A 108 4.33 12.61 4.57
CA ARG A 108 3.45 11.63 5.26
C ARG A 108 3.75 10.19 4.88
N ILE A 109 4.03 9.91 3.61
CA ILE A 109 4.44 8.57 3.19
C ILE A 109 5.76 8.18 3.88
N VAL A 110 6.69 9.11 4.00
CA VAL A 110 7.96 8.89 4.73
C VAL A 110 7.68 8.55 6.19
N ASP A 111 6.89 9.38 6.89
CA ASP A 111 6.56 9.19 8.30
C ASP A 111 5.82 7.87 8.54
N ASP A 112 4.87 7.51 7.68
CA ASP A 112 4.15 6.25 7.75
C ASP A 112 5.08 5.05 7.57
N ARG A 113 5.97 5.09 6.58
CA ARG A 113 6.95 4.02 6.35
C ARG A 113 7.94 3.88 7.51
N VAL A 114 8.46 4.99 8.00
CA VAL A 114 9.38 4.99 9.16
C VAL A 114 8.69 4.40 10.39
N ARG A 115 7.47 4.83 10.69
CA ARG A 115 6.68 4.32 11.82
C ARG A 115 6.43 2.83 11.72
N VAL A 116 6.10 2.32 10.53
CA VAL A 116 5.89 0.89 10.30
C VAL A 116 7.19 0.09 10.51
N ILE A 117 8.34 0.60 10.03
CA ILE A 117 9.65 -0.04 10.25
C ILE A 117 9.99 -0.05 11.75
N GLU A 118 9.81 1.07 12.45
CA GLU A 118 10.03 1.15 13.91
C GLU A 118 9.08 0.20 14.68
N THR A 119 7.85 0.05 14.21
CA THR A 119 6.88 -0.91 14.79
C THR A 119 7.36 -2.34 14.60
N LEU A 120 7.80 -2.71 13.41
CA LEU A 120 8.36 -4.03 13.13
C LEU A 120 9.55 -4.37 14.03
N GLU A 121 10.42 -3.39 14.27
CA GLU A 121 11.58 -3.54 15.16
C GLU A 121 11.15 -3.77 16.61
N LYS A 122 10.19 -2.99 17.10
CA LYS A 122 9.64 -3.16 18.46
C LYS A 122 8.99 -4.52 18.63
N LEU A 123 8.16 -4.95 17.67
CA LEU A 123 7.52 -6.28 17.71
C LEU A 123 8.57 -7.39 17.71
N LYS A 124 9.62 -7.26 16.91
CA LYS A 124 10.71 -8.25 16.87
C LYS A 124 11.46 -8.37 18.20
N ASP A 125 11.67 -7.25 18.90
CA ASP A 125 12.43 -7.23 20.16
C ASP A 125 11.56 -7.61 21.37
N ASP A 126 10.23 -7.58 21.22
CA ASP A 126 9.31 -8.02 22.27
C ASP A 126 9.05 -9.53 22.15
N THR A 127 9.54 -10.27 23.13
CA THR A 127 9.40 -11.74 23.19
C THR A 127 7.95 -12.22 23.42
N ALA A 128 7.06 -11.33 23.88
CA ALA A 128 5.64 -11.63 24.06
C ALA A 128 4.82 -11.50 22.77
N THR A 129 5.36 -10.86 21.74
CA THR A 129 4.69 -10.68 20.45
C THR A 129 4.37 -12.02 19.80
N ASP A 130 3.12 -12.21 19.41
CA ASP A 130 2.69 -13.42 18.72
C ASP A 130 2.85 -13.32 17.19
N GLU A 131 2.67 -14.44 16.49
CA GLU A 131 2.80 -14.53 15.04
C GLU A 131 1.71 -13.71 14.32
N ALA A 132 0.52 -13.58 14.93
CA ALA A 132 -0.61 -12.86 14.34
C ALA A 132 -0.33 -11.35 14.23
N GLU A 133 0.39 -10.77 15.19
CA GLU A 133 0.76 -9.34 15.15
C GLU A 133 1.71 -9.05 13.99
N PHE A 134 2.68 -9.94 13.73
CA PHE A 134 3.56 -9.83 12.55
C PHE A 134 2.78 -10.00 11.25
N GLN A 135 1.88 -11.01 11.17
CA GLN A 135 1.04 -11.22 10.00
C GLN A 135 0.18 -9.98 9.72
N LYS A 136 -0.43 -9.39 10.73
CA LYS A 136 -1.22 -8.16 10.60
C LYS A 136 -0.38 -7.01 10.06
N LEU A 137 0.78 -6.74 10.67
CA LEU A 137 1.66 -5.65 10.23
C LEU A 137 2.11 -5.83 8.78
N LEU A 138 2.48 -7.05 8.39
CA LEU A 138 2.94 -7.36 7.04
C LEU A 138 1.80 -7.35 6.02
N THR A 139 0.57 -7.64 6.44
CA THR A 139 -0.63 -7.48 5.62
C THR A 139 -0.91 -6.01 5.33
N GLU A 140 -0.80 -5.15 6.34
CA GLU A 140 -0.99 -3.69 6.18
C GLU A 140 0.18 -3.05 5.40
N ALA A 141 1.37 -3.63 5.47
CA ALA A 141 2.59 -3.10 4.86
C ALA A 141 3.39 -4.18 4.10
N PRO A 142 2.84 -4.76 3.01
CA PRO A 142 3.50 -5.83 2.26
C PRO A 142 4.82 -5.41 1.61
N TRP A 143 5.02 -4.11 1.41
CA TRP A 143 6.27 -3.53 0.94
C TRP A 143 7.46 -3.77 1.90
N LEU A 144 7.21 -4.16 3.16
CA LEU A 144 8.26 -4.63 4.07
C LEU A 144 8.94 -5.89 3.54
N ILE A 145 8.18 -6.80 2.93
CA ILE A 145 8.69 -8.05 2.34
C ILE A 145 9.36 -7.77 1.00
N ASN A 146 8.67 -7.01 0.15
CA ASN A 146 9.17 -6.59 -1.15
C ASN A 146 8.74 -5.14 -1.42
N PRO A 147 9.67 -4.19 -1.59
CA PRO A 147 9.35 -2.77 -1.81
C PRO A 147 8.40 -2.47 -2.97
N MET A 148 8.30 -3.38 -3.93
CA MET A 148 7.41 -3.25 -5.09
C MET A 148 5.97 -3.68 -4.81
N TRP A 149 5.70 -4.30 -3.67
CA TRP A 149 4.36 -4.75 -3.33
C TRP A 149 3.51 -3.61 -2.76
N SER A 150 2.29 -3.52 -3.28
CA SER A 150 1.27 -2.58 -2.81
C SER A 150 0.06 -3.36 -2.28
N PRO A 151 -0.59 -2.90 -1.20
CA PRO A 151 -1.81 -3.53 -0.69
C PRO A 151 -3.01 -3.44 -1.64
N ILE A 152 -2.92 -2.68 -2.75
CA ILE A 152 -4.08 -2.26 -3.56
C ILE A 152 -4.27 -3.07 -4.85
N THR A 153 -3.52 -4.09 -5.13
CA THR A 153 -3.73 -4.87 -6.37
C THR A 153 -4.58 -6.10 -6.13
N SER A 154 -5.91 -5.92 -6.01
CA SER A 154 -6.85 -7.02 -6.21
C SER A 154 -6.88 -7.37 -7.70
N ASN A 155 -6.03 -8.29 -8.12
CA ASN A 155 -6.13 -8.90 -9.43
C ASN A 155 -7.25 -9.94 -9.39
N GLN A 156 -8.36 -9.68 -10.06
CA GLN A 156 -9.54 -10.57 -10.06
C GLN A 156 -9.19 -12.02 -10.46
N SER A 157 -8.22 -12.21 -11.35
CA SER A 157 -7.75 -13.53 -11.74
C SER A 157 -7.01 -14.24 -10.61
N PHE A 158 -6.25 -13.48 -9.80
CA PHE A 158 -5.54 -14.01 -8.66
C PHE A 158 -6.49 -14.37 -7.50
N GLU A 159 -7.51 -13.57 -7.25
CA GLU A 159 -8.58 -13.89 -6.32
C GLU A 159 -9.31 -15.18 -6.68
N THR A 160 -9.57 -15.36 -7.97
CA THR A 160 -10.20 -16.60 -8.47
C THR A 160 -9.25 -17.78 -8.30
N LEU A 161 -7.97 -17.67 -8.64
CA LEU A 161 -6.97 -18.70 -8.39
C LEU A 161 -6.93 -19.11 -6.93
N ARG A 162 -6.84 -18.14 -6.00
CA ARG A 162 -6.81 -18.38 -4.56
C ARG A 162 -8.03 -19.18 -4.09
N ARG A 163 -9.22 -18.76 -4.48
CA ARG A 163 -10.48 -19.43 -4.13
C ARG A 163 -10.57 -20.86 -4.67
N GLU A 164 -10.21 -21.05 -5.91
CA GLU A 164 -10.27 -22.36 -6.56
C GLU A 164 -9.18 -23.30 -5.99
N PHE A 165 -7.99 -22.76 -5.70
CA PHE A 165 -6.94 -23.53 -5.04
C PHE A 165 -7.34 -23.95 -3.60
N MET A 166 -7.98 -23.10 -2.82
CA MET A 166 -8.47 -23.48 -1.49
C MET A 166 -9.46 -24.65 -1.56
N LYS A 167 -10.37 -24.68 -2.57
CA LYS A 167 -11.28 -25.79 -2.80
C LYS A 167 -10.53 -27.07 -3.19
N PHE A 168 -9.55 -26.95 -4.07
CA PHE A 168 -8.70 -28.06 -4.51
C PHE A 168 -7.93 -28.63 -3.32
N TYR A 169 -7.31 -27.80 -2.49
CA TYR A 169 -6.57 -28.21 -1.31
C TYR A 169 -7.44 -28.99 -0.34
N LYS A 170 -8.63 -28.48 0.00
CA LYS A 170 -9.59 -29.17 0.87
C LYS A 170 -9.95 -30.55 0.34
N LYS A 171 -10.15 -30.67 -0.98
CA LYS A 171 -10.50 -31.96 -1.63
C LYS A 171 -9.37 -32.98 -1.52
N HIS A 172 -8.11 -32.57 -1.65
CA HIS A 172 -6.96 -33.50 -1.75
C HIS A 172 -6.23 -33.68 -0.42
N ALA A 173 -6.15 -32.65 0.43
CA ALA A 173 -5.52 -32.75 1.75
C ALA A 173 -6.49 -33.16 2.87
N GLY A 174 -7.81 -33.05 2.64
CA GLY A 174 -8.83 -33.37 3.65
C GLY A 174 -8.97 -32.35 4.78
N GLU A 175 -8.25 -31.23 4.71
CA GLU A 175 -8.25 -30.15 5.71
C GLU A 175 -8.52 -28.80 5.06
N ASP A 176 -9.04 -27.84 5.85
CA ASP A 176 -9.26 -26.50 5.37
C ASP A 176 -7.94 -25.72 5.37
N LEU A 177 -7.69 -24.98 4.29
CA LEU A 177 -6.58 -24.07 4.17
C LEU A 177 -7.10 -22.62 4.22
N VAL A 178 -6.54 -21.81 5.09
CA VAL A 178 -6.85 -20.38 5.18
C VAL A 178 -5.76 -19.60 4.49
N LEU A 179 -6.09 -19.04 3.34
CA LEU A 179 -5.20 -18.19 2.57
C LEU A 179 -5.66 -16.75 2.68
N HIS A 180 -4.73 -15.86 2.94
CA HIS A 180 -4.93 -14.43 2.81
C HIS A 180 -4.17 -13.89 1.62
N ASP A 181 -4.72 -12.83 1.05
CA ASP A 181 -3.92 -11.82 0.39
C ASP A 181 -3.69 -10.66 1.36
N PHE A 182 -2.95 -9.66 0.90
CA PHE A 182 -2.69 -8.45 1.67
C PHE A 182 -3.92 -7.52 1.84
N SER A 183 -5.10 -7.91 1.42
CA SER A 183 -6.33 -7.12 1.54
C SER A 183 -7.18 -7.45 2.77
N ASP A 184 -6.95 -8.61 3.42
CA ASP A 184 -7.77 -9.08 4.55
C ASP A 184 -6.93 -9.35 5.80
N ALA A 185 -6.65 -8.28 6.57
CA ALA A 185 -5.92 -8.35 7.84
C ALA A 185 -6.72 -8.97 9.01
N SER A 186 -7.98 -9.36 8.79
CA SER A 186 -8.89 -9.71 9.89
C SER A 186 -8.82 -11.18 10.33
N LYS A 187 -8.20 -12.07 9.54
CA LYS A 187 -8.16 -13.50 9.78
C LYS A 187 -6.73 -14.03 9.89
N ARG A 188 -6.52 -14.99 10.78
CA ARG A 188 -5.26 -15.73 10.85
C ARG A 188 -5.13 -16.63 9.63
N ALA A 189 -4.05 -16.48 8.86
CA ALA A 189 -3.75 -17.28 7.68
C ALA A 189 -2.73 -18.36 7.98
N ASP A 190 -2.83 -19.49 7.26
CA ASP A 190 -1.74 -20.47 7.24
C ASP A 190 -0.57 -19.95 6.40
N PHE A 191 -0.90 -19.29 5.27
CA PHE A 191 0.05 -18.66 4.38
C PHE A 191 -0.50 -17.35 3.83
N VAL A 192 0.38 -16.39 3.55
CA VAL A 192 0.04 -15.22 2.74
C VAL A 192 0.36 -15.54 1.29
N LEU A 193 -0.64 -15.38 0.42
CA LEU A 193 -0.50 -15.58 -1.00
C LEU A 193 -0.47 -14.22 -1.70
N SER A 194 0.50 -14.03 -2.58
CA SER A 194 0.63 -12.82 -3.40
C SER A 194 1.04 -13.19 -4.82
N SER A 195 0.85 -12.28 -5.76
CA SER A 195 1.39 -12.42 -7.11
C SER A 195 2.32 -11.26 -7.42
N GLN A 196 3.44 -11.58 -8.02
CA GLN A 196 4.36 -10.60 -8.59
C GLN A 196 4.67 -11.02 -10.01
N ASP A 197 4.34 -10.14 -10.96
CA ASP A 197 4.43 -10.42 -12.39
C ASP A 197 3.65 -11.71 -12.74
N ASP A 198 4.35 -12.76 -13.15
CA ASP A 198 3.82 -14.06 -13.52
C ASP A 198 4.03 -15.15 -12.43
N THR A 199 4.43 -14.75 -11.22
CA THR A 199 4.83 -15.65 -10.15
C THR A 199 3.87 -15.60 -8.96
N VAL A 200 3.37 -16.75 -8.52
CA VAL A 200 2.66 -16.89 -7.24
C VAL A 200 3.68 -16.91 -6.11
N GLN A 201 3.58 -15.98 -5.18
CA GLN A 201 4.41 -15.92 -3.99
C GLN A 201 3.67 -16.54 -2.80
N ILE A 202 4.23 -17.59 -2.25
CA ILE A 202 3.77 -18.27 -1.04
C ILE A 202 4.63 -17.77 0.11
N ILE A 203 4.03 -17.07 1.06
CA ILE A 203 4.77 -16.41 2.13
C ILE A 203 4.40 -17.04 3.46
N GLU A 204 5.37 -17.64 4.10
CA GLU A 204 5.28 -18.18 5.47
C GLU A 204 6.14 -17.36 6.40
N ILE A 205 5.54 -16.85 7.49
CA ILE A 205 6.21 -16.01 8.45
C ILE A 205 6.07 -16.63 9.83
N LYS A 206 7.20 -16.87 10.48
CA LYS A 206 7.29 -17.33 11.86
C LYS A 206 7.76 -16.19 12.76
N ARG A 207 7.27 -16.17 14.00
CA ARG A 207 7.74 -15.18 14.99
C ARG A 207 9.27 -15.20 15.13
N PRO A 208 9.88 -14.10 15.57
CA PRO A 208 11.30 -14.06 15.91
C PRO A 208 11.69 -15.17 16.89
N HIS A 209 12.93 -15.63 16.79
CA HIS A 209 13.50 -16.72 17.57
C HIS A 209 12.87 -18.11 17.33
N HIS A 210 11.83 -18.21 16.49
CA HIS A 210 11.27 -19.50 16.11
C HIS A 210 12.26 -20.28 15.23
N ARG A 211 12.29 -21.61 15.44
CA ARG A 211 13.06 -22.53 14.62
C ARG A 211 12.12 -23.45 13.89
N LEU A 212 12.14 -23.40 12.56
CA LEU A 212 11.30 -24.22 11.69
C LEU A 212 11.47 -25.70 12.02
N THR A 213 10.38 -26.39 12.31
CA THR A 213 10.35 -27.82 12.62
C THR A 213 10.12 -28.68 11.38
N ASN A 214 10.34 -29.99 11.50
CA ASN A 214 10.03 -30.94 10.42
C ASN A 214 8.56 -30.90 10.02
N GLU A 215 7.66 -30.90 10.98
CA GLU A 215 6.21 -30.86 10.77
C GLU A 215 5.77 -29.62 10.00
N GLU A 216 6.29 -28.45 10.39
CA GLU A 216 5.99 -27.20 9.66
C GLU A 216 6.53 -27.23 8.23
N MET A 217 7.73 -27.76 8.02
CA MET A 217 8.30 -27.88 6.68
C MET A 217 7.50 -28.88 5.82
N GLU A 218 7.03 -29.98 6.38
CA GLU A 218 6.16 -30.93 5.67
C GLU A 218 4.86 -30.26 5.21
N ARG A 219 4.27 -29.40 6.03
CA ARG A 219 3.09 -28.59 5.66
C ARG A 219 3.39 -27.64 4.51
N ILE A 220 4.55 -26.95 4.53
CA ILE A 220 4.98 -26.05 3.45
C ILE A 220 5.18 -26.83 2.15
N VAL A 221 5.83 -28.01 2.21
CA VAL A 221 6.06 -28.88 1.05
C VAL A 221 4.73 -29.36 0.47
N ARG A 222 3.81 -29.85 1.32
CA ARG A 222 2.48 -30.30 0.88
C ARG A 222 1.73 -29.18 0.16
N TYR A 223 1.79 -27.96 0.70
CA TYR A 223 1.18 -26.81 0.07
C TYR A 223 1.80 -26.53 -1.32
N TYR A 224 3.11 -26.59 -1.41
CA TYR A 224 3.84 -26.36 -2.65
C TYR A 224 3.51 -27.43 -3.71
N ASP A 225 3.49 -28.69 -3.31
CA ASP A 225 3.20 -29.81 -4.23
C ASP A 225 1.74 -29.72 -4.74
N LEU A 226 0.78 -29.45 -3.86
CA LEU A 226 -0.62 -29.29 -4.25
C LEU A 226 -0.86 -28.04 -5.11
N MET A 227 -0.10 -26.95 -4.93
CA MET A 227 -0.14 -25.80 -5.84
C MET A 227 0.35 -26.19 -7.22
N LYS A 228 1.41 -27.01 -7.30
CA LYS A 228 1.93 -27.54 -8.55
C LYS A 228 0.88 -28.40 -9.26
N GLU A 229 0.31 -29.37 -8.55
CA GLU A 229 -0.73 -30.26 -9.09
C GLU A 229 -1.94 -29.46 -9.58
N PHE A 230 -2.40 -28.48 -8.80
CA PHE A 230 -3.50 -27.59 -9.18
C PHE A 230 -3.22 -26.85 -10.49
N LEU A 231 -2.02 -26.30 -10.66
CA LEU A 231 -1.64 -25.59 -11.88
C LEU A 231 -1.42 -26.52 -13.09
N GLU A 232 -1.17 -27.82 -12.85
CA GLU A 232 -1.01 -28.83 -13.90
C GLU A 232 -2.33 -29.46 -14.38
N GLU A 233 -3.44 -29.28 -13.63
CA GLU A 233 -4.76 -29.74 -14.08
C GLU A 233 -5.22 -29.02 -15.37
N GLU A 234 -5.80 -29.76 -16.31
CA GLU A 234 -6.30 -29.21 -17.59
C GLU A 234 -7.33 -28.08 -17.37
N GLY A 235 -8.19 -28.22 -16.35
CA GLY A 235 -9.19 -27.21 -15.99
C GLY A 235 -8.59 -25.87 -15.53
N ASN A 236 -7.33 -25.84 -15.17
CA ASN A 236 -6.61 -24.70 -14.61
C ASN A 236 -5.56 -24.10 -15.59
N ALA A 237 -5.59 -24.49 -16.86
CA ALA A 237 -4.63 -24.06 -17.87
C ALA A 237 -4.53 -22.52 -18.01
N GLU A 238 -5.63 -21.80 -17.78
CA GLU A 238 -5.64 -20.33 -17.77
C GLU A 238 -4.79 -19.77 -16.64
N PHE A 239 -4.89 -20.34 -15.44
CA PHE A 239 -4.07 -19.93 -14.31
C PHE A 239 -2.60 -20.22 -14.53
N LYS A 240 -2.28 -21.42 -15.08
CA LYS A 240 -0.91 -21.78 -15.45
C LYS A 240 -0.30 -20.82 -16.48
N THR A 241 -1.11 -20.34 -17.42
CA THR A 241 -0.66 -19.35 -18.41
C THR A 241 -0.36 -17.98 -17.77
N LYS A 242 -1.20 -17.55 -16.82
CA LYS A 242 -1.04 -16.26 -16.13
C LYS A 242 0.03 -16.30 -15.04
N PHE A 243 0.16 -17.44 -14.35
CA PHE A 243 1.05 -17.65 -13.20
C PHE A 243 1.86 -18.95 -13.37
N PRO A 244 2.77 -19.00 -14.36
CA PRO A 244 3.53 -20.21 -14.67
C PRO A 244 4.57 -20.56 -13.60
N LYS A 245 4.85 -19.64 -12.67
CA LYS A 245 5.86 -19.79 -11.63
C LYS A 245 5.25 -19.63 -10.26
N TYR A 246 5.83 -20.31 -9.28
CA TYR A 246 5.50 -20.16 -7.87
C TYR A 246 6.76 -20.25 -7.03
N HIS A 247 6.82 -19.48 -5.95
CA HIS A 247 7.99 -19.33 -5.12
C HIS A 247 7.60 -19.25 -3.65
N ILE A 248 8.40 -19.85 -2.77
CA ILE A 248 8.21 -19.81 -1.33
C ILE A 248 9.16 -18.79 -0.72
N THR A 249 8.62 -17.84 0.05
CA THR A 249 9.40 -16.98 0.92
C THR A 249 9.11 -17.37 2.38
N LEU A 250 10.13 -17.88 3.06
CA LEU A 250 10.07 -18.26 4.47
C LEU A 250 10.84 -17.24 5.31
N VAL A 251 10.16 -16.59 6.25
CA VAL A 251 10.78 -15.71 7.25
C VAL A 251 10.78 -16.42 8.60
N CYS A 252 11.97 -16.84 9.09
CA CYS A 252 12.16 -17.42 10.41
C CYS A 252 13.64 -17.37 10.82
N ASP A 253 13.94 -17.35 12.13
CA ASP A 253 15.33 -17.18 12.60
C ASP A 253 16.18 -18.43 12.50
N GLY A 254 15.58 -19.59 12.72
CA GLY A 254 16.34 -20.83 12.79
C GLY A 254 15.72 -21.98 11.99
N ILE A 255 16.55 -22.95 11.69
CA ILE A 255 16.14 -24.19 11.04
C ILE A 255 16.50 -25.34 11.96
N ALA A 256 15.48 -26.13 12.39
CA ALA A 256 15.64 -27.33 13.23
C ALA A 256 15.33 -28.62 12.47
N LEU A 257 15.41 -28.59 11.15
CA LEU A 257 15.09 -29.71 10.28
C LEU A 257 16.14 -30.83 10.34
N LYS A 258 15.71 -32.07 10.21
CA LYS A 258 16.55 -33.28 10.27
C LYS A 258 16.26 -34.21 9.09
N GLY A 259 17.22 -35.09 8.79
CA GLY A 259 17.06 -36.17 7.81
C GLY A 259 16.69 -35.71 6.41
N GLY A 260 15.81 -36.45 5.74
CA GLY A 260 15.37 -36.19 4.38
C GLY A 260 14.68 -34.85 4.20
N ILE A 261 13.97 -34.35 5.25
CA ILE A 261 13.29 -33.05 5.22
C ILE A 261 14.29 -31.91 5.13
N LYS A 262 15.41 -32.01 5.87
CA LYS A 262 16.50 -31.05 5.74
C LYS A 262 17.14 -31.06 4.35
N ALA A 263 17.37 -32.23 3.78
CA ALA A 263 17.90 -32.35 2.42
C ALA A 263 16.94 -31.77 1.37
N GLY A 264 15.63 -32.03 1.53
CA GLY A 264 14.60 -31.42 0.68
C GLY A 264 14.58 -29.90 0.77
N PHE A 265 14.62 -29.33 1.97
CA PHE A 265 14.72 -27.89 2.19
C PHE A 265 15.94 -27.27 1.49
N ASP A 266 17.11 -27.88 1.62
CA ASP A 266 18.33 -27.42 0.95
C ASP A 266 18.20 -27.52 -0.58
N GLY A 267 17.52 -28.57 -1.09
CA GLY A 267 17.19 -28.73 -2.51
C GLY A 267 16.30 -27.59 -3.04
N TYR A 268 15.20 -27.25 -2.35
CA TYR A 268 14.33 -26.13 -2.72
C TYR A 268 15.08 -24.80 -2.73
N LYS A 269 16.00 -24.59 -1.78
CA LYS A 269 16.87 -23.40 -1.79
C LYS A 269 17.83 -23.39 -2.97
N ALA A 270 18.46 -24.51 -3.26
CA ALA A 270 19.44 -24.62 -4.33
C ALA A 270 18.81 -24.39 -5.73
N THR A 271 17.55 -24.83 -5.92
CA THR A 271 16.80 -24.61 -7.16
C THR A 271 16.18 -23.23 -7.26
N GLY A 272 16.24 -22.41 -6.21
CA GLY A 272 15.59 -21.12 -6.16
C GLY A 272 14.06 -21.17 -5.95
N ALA A 273 13.50 -22.35 -5.66
CA ALA A 273 12.08 -22.51 -5.38
C ALA A 273 11.69 -21.98 -3.99
N LEU A 274 12.67 -21.88 -3.07
CA LEU A 274 12.48 -21.37 -1.72
C LEU A 274 13.56 -20.36 -1.36
N THR A 275 13.14 -19.22 -0.84
CA THR A 275 14.01 -18.24 -0.17
C THR A 275 13.77 -18.29 1.34
N HIS A 276 14.83 -18.52 2.12
CA HIS A 276 14.80 -18.41 3.56
C HIS A 276 15.49 -17.12 4.02
N ILE A 277 14.82 -16.32 4.82
CA ILE A 277 15.29 -15.05 5.34
C ILE A 277 15.14 -15.08 6.88
N ASN A 278 16.23 -14.90 7.62
CA ASN A 278 16.12 -14.69 9.06
C ASN A 278 15.70 -13.25 9.39
N TRP A 279 15.13 -13.04 10.57
CA TRP A 279 14.60 -11.74 10.99
C TRP A 279 15.62 -10.62 10.94
N LYS A 280 16.88 -10.90 11.32
CA LYS A 280 17.96 -9.90 11.24
C LYS A 280 18.20 -9.45 9.79
N SER A 281 18.30 -10.41 8.87
CA SER A 281 18.49 -10.11 7.44
C SER A 281 17.27 -9.45 6.83
N PHE A 282 16.06 -9.84 7.25
CA PHE A 282 14.82 -9.23 6.81
C PHE A 282 14.79 -7.73 7.17
N LEU A 283 15.00 -7.39 8.43
CA LEU A 283 15.09 -5.99 8.89
C LEU A 283 16.18 -5.19 8.20
N LEU A 284 17.37 -5.81 8.03
CA LEU A 284 18.46 -5.13 7.32
C LEU A 284 18.10 -4.79 5.88
N ARG A 285 17.49 -5.73 5.14
CA ARG A 285 17.00 -5.50 3.77
C ARG A 285 15.92 -4.43 3.72
N THR A 286 14.96 -4.47 4.66
CA THR A 286 13.90 -3.47 4.77
C THR A 286 14.51 -2.08 5.01
N ARG A 287 15.43 -1.94 5.94
CA ARG A 287 16.13 -0.67 6.20
C ARG A 287 16.90 -0.17 4.97
N GLN A 288 17.65 -1.04 4.32
CA GLN A 288 18.40 -0.68 3.11
C GLN A 288 17.48 -0.23 1.97
N ALA A 289 16.38 -0.96 1.75
CA ALA A 289 15.39 -0.60 0.72
C ALA A 289 14.69 0.75 0.99
N HIS A 290 14.61 1.16 2.25
CA HIS A 290 13.95 2.40 2.67
C HIS A 290 14.92 3.44 3.27
N GLN A 291 16.22 3.31 3.01
CA GLN A 291 17.25 4.17 3.62
C GLN A 291 17.03 5.66 3.34
N GLU A 292 16.57 6.01 2.15
CA GLU A 292 16.30 7.41 1.80
C GLU A 292 15.15 7.99 2.62
N PHE A 293 14.07 7.21 2.86
CA PHE A 293 12.98 7.62 3.75
C PHE A 293 13.47 7.82 5.19
N LEU A 294 14.29 6.89 5.70
CA LEU A 294 14.85 6.99 7.06
C LEU A 294 15.76 8.21 7.19
N ASN A 295 16.59 8.49 6.18
CA ASN A 295 17.47 9.65 6.15
C ASN A 295 16.67 10.96 6.13
N GLU A 296 15.61 11.04 5.33
CA GLU A 296 14.76 12.24 5.25
C GLU A 296 14.02 12.49 6.57
N ALA A 297 13.46 11.45 7.20
CA ALA A 297 12.84 11.57 8.53
C ALA A 297 13.83 12.05 9.59
N ALA A 298 15.06 11.51 9.58
CA ALA A 298 16.11 11.95 10.50
C ALA A 298 16.50 13.42 10.28
N ARG A 299 16.54 13.86 9.01
CA ARG A 299 16.79 15.26 8.65
C ARG A 299 15.69 16.18 9.16
N GLN A 300 14.43 15.80 9.00
CA GLN A 300 13.28 16.57 9.48
C GLN A 300 13.26 16.68 11.00
N LYS A 301 13.55 15.61 11.72
CA LYS A 301 13.68 15.65 13.19
C LYS A 301 14.73 16.67 13.65
N LYS A 302 15.91 16.68 13.03
CA LYS A 302 16.98 17.64 13.34
C LYS A 302 16.59 19.11 13.07
N LEU A 303 15.78 19.34 12.04
CA LEU A 303 15.27 20.68 11.72
C LEU A 303 14.16 21.16 12.67
N ALA A 304 13.46 20.22 13.29
CA ALA A 304 12.39 20.51 14.25
C ALA A 304 12.88 20.72 15.70
N GLU A 305 14.10 20.28 16.03
CA GLU A 305 14.72 20.53 17.32
C GLU A 305 15.09 22.00 17.43
N PRO A 306 14.65 22.72 18.49
CA PRO A 306 15.07 24.12 18.70
C PRO A 306 16.58 24.16 18.82
N GLN A 307 17.22 25.03 18.03
CA GLN A 307 18.64 25.34 18.24
C GLN A 307 18.77 25.98 19.62
N ALA A 308 19.39 25.25 20.55
CA ALA A 308 19.63 25.69 21.90
C ALA A 308 20.72 26.78 21.95
#